data_da9bb28e3b53a511d1632fdfdb939d3e
#
_entry.id   da9bb28e3b53a511d1632fdfdb939d3e
#
_cell.length_a   1.000
_cell.length_b   1.000
_cell.length_c   1.000
_cell.angle_alpha   90.00
_cell.angle_beta   90.00
_cell.angle_gamma   90.00
#
_symmetry.space_group_name_H-M   'P 1'
#
loop_
_entity.id
_entity.type
_entity.pdbx_description
1 polymer ?
#
loop_
_entity_poly.entity_id
_entity_poly.type
_entity_poly.pdbx_seq_one_letter_code
_entity_poly.pdbx_strand_id
1 'polypeptide(L)'
;MYCGPKRRDANQRRIVDALRRMGASVVITADVGGGFPDLVVGWGGETYLVEVKNRTKLSESQRRFREKWRGGEIIVVRNVEEAVEWLQGIQHATWQKKTQKVQNRV
;
A
#
# COMPACT_ATOMS: atom_id res chain seq x y z
N MET A 1 -8.56 -29.52 -10.00
CA MET A 1 -7.08 -29.57 -10.10
C MET A 1 -6.49 -28.29 -9.54
N TYR A 2 -5.60 -28.43 -8.59
CA TYR A 2 -4.94 -27.27 -7.99
C TYR A 2 -3.78 -26.80 -8.87
N CYS A 3 -3.78 -25.53 -9.20
CA CYS A 3 -2.76 -24.96 -10.08
C CYS A 3 -1.79 -24.01 -9.38
N GLY A 4 -1.85 -23.92 -8.07
CA GLY A 4 -1.04 -22.97 -7.33
C GLY A 4 -1.53 -21.54 -7.46
N PRO A 5 -0.93 -20.58 -6.75
CA PRO A 5 -1.32 -19.19 -6.84
C PRO A 5 -0.95 -18.63 -8.21
N LYS A 6 -1.81 -17.74 -8.74
CA LYS A 6 -1.54 -17.01 -9.96
C LYS A 6 -0.35 -16.08 -9.74
N ARG A 7 0.32 -15.67 -10.82
CA ARG A 7 1.44 -14.73 -10.73
C ARG A 7 1.09 -13.49 -9.91
N ARG A 8 -0.11 -12.98 -10.10
CA ARG A 8 -0.58 -11.82 -9.36
C ARG A 8 -0.60 -12.08 -7.86
N ASP A 9 -1.08 -13.26 -7.46
CA ASP A 9 -1.18 -13.61 -6.05
C ASP A 9 0.21 -13.82 -5.44
N ALA A 10 1.13 -14.40 -6.19
CA ALA A 10 2.50 -14.58 -5.73
C ALA A 10 3.21 -13.25 -5.53
N ASN A 11 3.03 -12.30 -6.45
CA ASN A 11 3.59 -10.96 -6.33
C ASN A 11 3.02 -10.23 -5.12
N GLN A 12 1.71 -10.29 -4.94
CA GLN A 12 1.06 -9.67 -3.79
C GLN A 12 1.60 -10.25 -2.48
N ARG A 13 1.76 -11.56 -2.40
CA ARG A 13 2.29 -12.21 -1.20
C ARG A 13 3.70 -11.72 -0.87
N ARG A 14 4.56 -11.60 -1.88
CA ARG A 14 5.92 -11.09 -1.67
C ARG A 14 5.92 -9.67 -1.14
N ILE A 15 5.05 -8.84 -1.67
CA ILE A 15 4.89 -7.46 -1.22
C ILE A 15 4.42 -7.44 0.23
N VAL A 16 3.39 -8.22 0.56
CA VAL A 16 2.86 -8.30 1.92
C VAL A 16 3.96 -8.74 2.90
N ASP A 17 4.69 -9.80 2.54
CA ASP A 17 5.75 -10.31 3.40
C ASP A 17 6.85 -9.28 3.62
N ALA A 18 7.24 -8.56 2.57
CA ALA A 18 8.27 -7.53 2.67
C ALA A 18 7.84 -6.38 3.59
N LEU A 19 6.61 -5.91 3.44
CA LEU A 19 6.08 -4.83 4.28
C LEU A 19 5.99 -5.27 5.74
N ARG A 20 5.54 -6.50 5.99
CA ARG A 20 5.46 -7.03 7.35
C ARG A 20 6.84 -7.19 7.99
N ARG A 21 7.85 -7.58 7.22
CA ARG A 21 9.22 -7.66 7.72
C ARG A 21 9.78 -6.31 8.13
N MET A 22 9.32 -5.24 7.50
CA MET A 22 9.71 -3.89 7.88
C MET A 22 8.98 -3.40 9.12
N GLY A 23 7.97 -4.14 9.59
CA GLY A 23 7.21 -3.80 10.79
C GLY A 23 5.83 -3.21 10.52
N ALA A 24 5.40 -3.15 9.27
CA ALA A 24 4.06 -2.65 8.96
C ALA A 24 2.99 -3.69 9.26
N SER A 25 1.81 -3.22 9.64
CA SER A 25 0.62 -4.08 9.70
C SER A 25 0.01 -4.12 8.31
N VAL A 26 -0.32 -5.30 7.83
CA VAL A 26 -0.91 -5.45 6.49
C VAL A 26 -2.12 -6.35 6.57
N VAL A 27 -3.26 -5.84 6.08
CA VAL A 27 -4.49 -6.61 5.92
C VAL A 27 -4.73 -6.80 4.42
N ILE A 28 -4.93 -8.04 4.01
CA ILE A 28 -5.22 -8.34 2.60
C ILE A 28 -6.70 -8.13 2.36
N THR A 29 -7.03 -7.21 1.45
CA THR A 29 -8.39 -6.81 1.15
C THR A 29 -8.76 -7.06 -0.32
N ALA A 30 -7.98 -7.88 -1.00
CA ALA A 30 -8.16 -8.16 -2.43
C ALA A 30 -9.54 -8.73 -2.75
N ASP A 31 -10.19 -9.40 -1.80
CA ASP A 31 -11.49 -10.05 -2.01
C ASP A 31 -12.68 -9.18 -1.59
N VAL A 32 -12.46 -7.95 -1.17
CA VAL A 32 -13.55 -7.06 -0.76
C VAL A 32 -14.47 -6.72 -1.93
N GLY A 33 -13.90 -6.51 -3.11
CA GLY A 33 -14.69 -6.17 -4.31
C GLY A 33 -14.96 -4.67 -4.43
N GLY A 34 -15.75 -4.32 -5.44
CA GLY A 34 -16.15 -2.93 -5.68
C GLY A 34 -15.01 -1.98 -6.03
N GLY A 35 -13.89 -2.53 -6.46
CA GLY A 35 -12.73 -1.71 -6.80
C GLY A 35 -11.88 -1.30 -5.61
N PHE A 36 -12.19 -1.82 -4.42
CA PHE A 36 -11.40 -1.55 -3.22
C PHE A 36 -9.96 -2.04 -3.42
N PRO A 37 -8.96 -1.28 -2.90
CA PRO A 37 -7.55 -1.68 -3.04
C PRO A 37 -7.24 -3.04 -2.43
N ASP A 38 -6.11 -3.61 -2.85
CA ASP A 38 -5.72 -4.97 -2.47
C ASP A 38 -5.27 -5.10 -1.02
N LEU A 39 -4.70 -4.04 -0.46
CA LEU A 39 -4.11 -4.06 0.89
C LEU A 39 -4.49 -2.81 1.68
N VAL A 40 -4.64 -3.01 2.98
CA VAL A 40 -4.68 -1.92 3.96
C VAL A 40 -3.40 -2.04 4.79
N VAL A 41 -2.62 -0.97 4.83
CA VAL A 41 -1.31 -0.95 5.49
C VAL A 41 -1.31 0.06 6.61
N GLY A 42 -0.96 -0.39 7.82
CA GLY A 42 -0.77 0.48 8.97
C GLY A 42 0.72 0.71 9.20
N TRP A 43 1.12 1.96 9.30
CA TRP A 43 2.52 2.33 9.46
C TRP A 43 2.64 3.71 10.09
N GLY A 44 3.42 3.79 11.15
CA GLY A 44 3.70 5.10 11.77
C GLY A 44 2.49 5.83 12.30
N GLY A 45 1.47 5.12 12.75
CA GLY A 45 0.23 5.71 13.24
C GLY A 45 -0.77 6.07 12.15
N GLU A 46 -0.45 5.80 10.91
CA GLU A 46 -1.31 6.12 9.76
C GLU A 46 -1.79 4.86 9.06
N THR A 47 -2.87 4.98 8.31
CA THR A 47 -3.45 3.89 7.53
C THR A 47 -3.43 4.26 6.05
N TYR A 48 -2.95 3.32 5.24
CA TYR A 48 -2.80 3.54 3.81
C TYR A 48 -3.53 2.46 3.04
N LEU A 49 -4.15 2.85 1.92
CA LEU A 49 -4.71 1.90 0.97
C LEU A 49 -3.71 1.69 -0.15
N VAL A 50 -3.41 0.42 -0.45
CA VAL A 50 -2.38 0.06 -1.42
C VAL A 50 -2.94 -0.88 -2.47
N GLU A 51 -2.76 -0.51 -3.72
CA GLU A 51 -3.13 -1.33 -4.88
C GLU A 51 -1.88 -1.99 -5.44
N VAL A 52 -1.94 -3.31 -5.62
CA VAL A 52 -0.83 -4.07 -6.23
C VAL A 52 -1.13 -4.28 -7.70
N LYS A 53 -0.29 -3.76 -8.58
CA LYS A 53 -0.49 -3.83 -10.02
C LYS A 53 0.70 -4.46 -10.72
N ASN A 54 0.45 -5.49 -11.50
CA ASN A 54 1.45 -6.07 -12.40
C ASN A 54 1.45 -5.40 -13.76
N ARG A 55 0.33 -4.79 -14.14
CA ARG A 55 0.14 -4.20 -15.46
C ARG A 55 -0.63 -2.90 -15.37
N THR A 56 -0.63 -2.18 -16.48
CA THR A 56 -0.81 -0.76 -16.53
C THR A 56 -2.20 -0.19 -16.33
N LYS A 57 -3.27 -0.97 -16.53
CA LYS A 57 -4.60 -0.36 -16.49
C LYS A 57 -5.38 -0.74 -15.26
N LEU A 58 -5.97 0.25 -14.61
CA LEU A 58 -6.97 0.02 -13.59
C LEU A 58 -8.24 -0.51 -14.25
N SER A 59 -8.94 -1.42 -13.57
CA SER A 59 -10.27 -1.84 -13.99
C SER A 59 -11.23 -0.67 -13.85
N GLU A 60 -12.40 -0.80 -14.49
CA GLU A 60 -13.42 0.24 -14.40
C GLU A 60 -13.90 0.42 -12.96
N SER A 61 -14.10 -0.66 -12.21
CA SER A 61 -14.53 -0.57 -10.82
C SER A 61 -13.46 0.11 -9.95
N GLN A 62 -12.18 -0.15 -10.22
CA GLN A 62 -11.09 0.53 -9.51
C GLN A 62 -11.08 2.03 -9.80
N ARG A 63 -11.30 2.41 -11.05
CA ARG A 63 -11.37 3.83 -11.41
C ARG A 63 -12.56 4.51 -10.73
N ARG A 64 -13.72 3.87 -10.73
CA ARG A 64 -14.91 4.40 -10.06
C ARG A 64 -14.68 4.56 -8.57
N PHE A 65 -14.04 3.58 -7.94
CA PHE A 65 -13.71 3.68 -6.52
C PHE A 65 -12.84 4.90 -6.26
N ARG A 66 -11.78 5.09 -7.05
CA ARG A 66 -10.85 6.22 -6.88
C ARG A 66 -11.53 7.57 -7.07
N GLU A 67 -12.43 7.67 -8.02
CA GLU A 67 -13.16 8.91 -8.28
C GLU A 67 -14.02 9.32 -7.10
N LYS A 68 -14.58 8.34 -6.40
CA LYS A 68 -15.49 8.60 -5.26
C LYS A 68 -14.77 8.66 -3.93
N TRP A 69 -13.54 8.18 -3.87
CA TRP A 69 -12.80 8.09 -2.61
C TRP A 69 -12.45 9.47 -2.09
N ARG A 70 -12.83 9.75 -0.85
CA ARG A 70 -12.60 11.04 -0.18
C ARG A 70 -11.50 10.99 0.85
N GLY A 71 -10.83 9.86 1.01
CA GLY A 71 -9.72 9.71 1.93
C GLY A 71 -8.39 10.07 1.29
N GLY A 72 -7.32 9.59 1.89
CA GLY A 72 -5.98 9.84 1.40
C GLY A 72 -5.68 9.18 0.07
N GLU A 73 -4.52 9.48 -0.47
CA GLU A 73 -4.07 8.91 -1.74
C GLU A 73 -4.03 7.40 -1.68
N ILE A 74 -4.46 6.76 -2.77
CA ILE A 74 -4.34 5.32 -2.92
C ILE A 74 -2.98 5.05 -3.57
N ILE A 75 -2.14 4.30 -2.87
CA ILE A 75 -0.78 4.01 -3.29
C ILE A 75 -0.79 2.85 -4.28
N VAL A 76 -0.05 2.97 -5.37
CA VAL A 76 0.09 1.88 -6.34
C VAL A 76 1.52 1.37 -6.31
N VAL A 77 1.68 0.07 -6.09
CA VAL A 77 2.99 -0.57 -6.12
C VAL A 77 2.95 -1.76 -7.09
N ARG A 78 4.02 -1.98 -7.81
CA ARG A 78 4.10 -3.04 -8.80
C ARG A 78 4.94 -4.23 -8.37
N ASN A 79 5.87 -3.99 -7.47
CA ASN A 79 6.82 -5.01 -7.03
C ASN A 79 7.31 -4.71 -5.62
N VAL A 80 8.11 -5.62 -5.08
CA VAL A 80 8.66 -5.49 -3.72
C VAL A 80 9.48 -4.22 -3.58
N GLU A 81 10.31 -3.92 -4.57
CA GLU A 81 11.20 -2.76 -4.52
C GLU A 81 10.40 -1.46 -4.40
N GLU A 82 9.34 -1.31 -5.18
CA GLU A 82 8.49 -0.12 -5.09
C GLU A 82 7.80 -0.03 -3.73
N ALA A 83 7.33 -1.15 -3.21
CA ALA A 83 6.66 -1.17 -1.90
C ALA A 83 7.61 -0.77 -0.78
N VAL A 84 8.81 -1.31 -0.80
CA VAL A 84 9.83 -1.01 0.21
C VAL A 84 10.26 0.46 0.12
N GLU A 85 10.51 0.96 -1.07
CA GLU A 85 10.87 2.37 -1.28
C GLU A 85 9.77 3.30 -0.79
N TRP A 86 8.52 2.96 -1.07
CA TRP A 86 7.38 3.73 -0.61
C TRP A 86 7.36 3.82 0.92
N LEU A 87 7.48 2.68 1.59
CA LEU A 87 7.42 2.64 3.04
C LEU A 87 8.60 3.38 3.68
N GLN A 88 9.79 3.22 3.14
CA GLN A 88 10.98 3.94 3.59
C GLN A 88 10.81 5.45 3.42
N GLY A 89 10.22 5.88 2.33
CA GLY A 89 9.95 7.29 2.09
C GLY A 89 9.03 7.90 3.13
N ILE A 90 7.99 7.18 3.54
CA ILE A 90 7.10 7.63 4.60
C ILE A 90 7.83 7.75 5.93
N GLN A 91 8.63 6.76 6.27
CA GLN A 91 9.40 6.76 7.51
C GLN A 91 10.31 7.99 7.59
N HIS A 92 11.00 8.29 6.50
CA HIS A 92 11.89 9.44 6.42
C HIS A 92 11.10 10.76 6.55
N ALA A 93 10.01 10.89 5.83
CA ALA A 93 9.18 12.10 5.87
C ALA A 93 8.57 12.32 7.26
N THR A 94 8.12 11.25 7.91
CA THR A 94 7.57 11.34 9.27
C THR A 94 8.64 11.79 10.26
N TRP A 95 9.84 11.26 10.14
CA TRP A 95 10.96 11.66 10.99
C TRP A 95 11.29 13.14 10.81
N GLN A 96 11.34 13.62 9.58
CA GLN A 96 11.60 15.02 9.28
C GLN A 96 10.55 15.94 9.87
N LYS A 97 9.26 15.57 9.75
CA LYS A 97 8.18 16.33 10.34
C LYS A 97 8.30 16.43 11.86
N LYS A 98 8.63 15.34 12.53
CA LYS A 98 8.83 15.35 13.98
C LYS A 98 9.98 16.26 14.38
N THR A 99 11.07 16.21 13.63
CA THR A 99 12.23 17.08 13.89
C THR A 99 11.88 18.54 13.74
N GLN A 100 11.14 18.88 12.66
CA GLN A 100 10.69 20.25 12.42
C GLN A 100 9.78 20.76 13.53
N LYS A 101 8.86 19.93 14.01
CA LYS A 101 7.98 20.30 15.11
C LYS A 101 8.74 20.60 16.38
N VAL A 102 9.79 19.82 16.68
CA VAL A 102 10.63 20.06 17.85
C VAL A 102 11.33 21.39 17.70
N GLN A 103 11.89 21.70 16.52
CA GLN A 103 12.57 22.95 16.26
C GLN A 103 11.66 24.16 16.36
N ASN A 104 10.40 24.00 16.01
CA ASN A 104 9.43 25.11 16.01
C ASN A 104 8.80 25.38 17.38
N ARG A 105 9.18 24.63 18.39
CA ARG A 105 8.60 24.76 19.73
C ARG A 105 9.34 25.75 20.63
N VAL A 106 10.29 26.44 20.13
CA VAL A 106 11.07 27.37 20.93
C VAL A 106 10.29 28.65 21.22
#